data_8e8d0f84a2e8e16d14e1e7238b588e84
#
_entry.id   8e8d0f84a2e8e16d14e1e7238b588e84
#
_cell.length_a   1.000
_cell.length_b   1.000
_cell.length_c   1.000
_cell.angle_alpha   90.00
_cell.angle_beta   90.00
_cell.angle_gamma   90.00
#
_symmetry.space_group_name_H-M   'P 1'
#
loop_
_entity.id
_entity.type
_entity.pdbx_description
1 polymer ?
#
loop_
_entity_poly.entity_id
_entity_poly.type
_entity_poly.pdbx_seq_one_letter_code
_entity_poly.pdbx_strand_id
1 'polypeptide(L)'
;MTQKKVIIFIPSIEGFGVEKNLFYIVNFFSKRINNLTIITSSKLYKKKFDKKIKFLSLNHNLFFFKGRIAKYFFCSLILFREIIKNPRSIIFSFQSNLIAILIAKILGSTVVIRLNTSIKIFEKRIFIKFLAKFFYSLANRVIVNSLEFKSELKRKFNVRSVCIYNPLNKNEILIKSKIKCKSIFNIPKAIKIITVGRFVFQKNHFLLLRTIEKLVREKKIMVELVIVGEGFLKNKYLEFIKKNKLEKYIKILDYTKNPYNLIQQSDIFILTSNFEGLPNVLLEAISLNKFVISSDCRTGPKEILLNGKGGLLFKTGNLQDLVNKIIFYKQNKKICRSLKKIAKKNLIKFDYTNNLKRYLFEIQKFY
;
A
#
# COMPACT_ATOMS: atom_id res chain seq x y z
N MET A 1 -22.52 29.31 8.31
CA MET A 1 -21.34 28.77 9.06
C MET A 1 -20.16 28.68 8.11
N THR A 2 -19.05 29.38 8.40
CA THR A 2 -17.82 29.28 7.59
C THR A 2 -17.27 27.87 7.70
N GLN A 3 -17.12 27.20 6.55
CA GLN A 3 -16.60 25.83 6.47
C GLN A 3 -15.19 25.78 7.06
N LYS A 4 -14.95 24.92 8.05
CA LYS A 4 -13.64 24.76 8.69
C LYS A 4 -12.58 24.36 7.66
N LYS A 5 -11.37 24.85 7.84
CA LYS A 5 -10.23 24.48 7.02
C LYS A 5 -9.84 23.03 7.25
N VAL A 6 -9.62 22.28 6.17
CA VAL A 6 -9.07 20.92 6.22
C VAL A 6 -7.61 20.92 5.77
N ILE A 7 -6.72 20.41 6.61
CA ILE A 7 -5.28 20.34 6.36
C ILE A 7 -4.88 18.88 6.21
N ILE A 8 -4.45 18.50 5.02
CA ILE A 8 -3.87 17.19 4.74
C ILE A 8 -2.38 17.23 5.11
N PHE A 9 -1.97 16.41 6.06
CA PHE A 9 -0.60 16.37 6.53
C PHE A 9 0.10 15.09 6.09
N ILE A 10 1.08 15.24 5.19
CA ILE A 10 1.92 14.16 4.66
C ILE A 10 3.33 14.68 4.34
N PRO A 11 4.27 14.67 5.30
CA PRO A 11 5.61 15.23 5.13
C PRO A 11 6.44 14.64 4.00
N SER A 12 6.24 13.39 3.61
CA SER A 12 7.00 12.74 2.52
C SER A 12 6.09 12.01 1.55
N ILE A 13 6.22 12.32 0.25
CA ILE A 13 5.56 11.61 -0.85
C ILE A 13 6.65 10.96 -1.70
N GLU A 14 6.70 9.63 -1.70
CA GLU A 14 7.70 8.83 -2.41
C GLU A 14 7.16 8.17 -3.70
N GLY A 15 5.85 8.29 -3.96
CA GLY A 15 5.22 7.80 -5.18
C GLY A 15 4.79 6.33 -5.18
N PHE A 16 4.84 5.66 -4.02
CA PHE A 16 4.45 4.25 -3.88
C PHE A 16 2.94 4.04 -3.59
N GLY A 17 2.55 2.81 -3.26
CA GLY A 17 1.15 2.43 -3.14
C GLY A 17 0.30 3.17 -2.09
N VAL A 18 0.92 3.70 -1.02
CA VAL A 18 0.22 4.49 0.01
C VAL A 18 -0.21 5.82 -0.56
N GLU A 19 0.67 6.46 -1.32
CA GLU A 19 0.45 7.78 -1.90
C GLU A 19 -0.59 7.76 -3.04
N LYS A 20 -0.77 6.62 -3.72
CA LYS A 20 -1.86 6.45 -4.68
C LYS A 20 -3.22 6.69 -4.03
N ASN A 21 -3.43 6.13 -2.83
CA ASN A 21 -4.65 6.37 -2.06
C ASN A 21 -4.79 7.82 -1.61
N LEU A 22 -3.67 8.47 -1.24
CA LEU A 22 -3.66 9.91 -0.93
C LEU A 22 -4.18 10.73 -2.11
N PHE A 23 -3.65 10.52 -3.33
CA PHE A 23 -4.09 11.26 -4.51
C PHE A 23 -5.59 11.09 -4.76
N TYR A 24 -6.11 9.88 -4.64
CA TYR A 24 -7.54 9.62 -4.80
C TYR A 24 -8.38 10.35 -3.75
N ILE A 25 -8.02 10.26 -2.47
CA ILE A 25 -8.76 10.87 -1.37
C ILE A 25 -8.74 12.39 -1.47
N VAL A 26 -7.56 12.99 -1.67
CA VAL A 26 -7.40 14.44 -1.68
C VAL A 26 -8.05 15.07 -2.90
N ASN A 27 -7.93 14.47 -4.10
CA ASN A 27 -8.63 14.95 -5.29
C ASN A 27 -10.15 14.75 -5.24
N PHE A 28 -10.63 13.78 -4.47
CA PHE A 28 -12.05 13.64 -4.21
C PHE A 28 -12.56 14.73 -3.25
N PHE A 29 -11.74 15.09 -2.27
CA PHE A 29 -12.04 16.14 -1.30
C PHE A 29 -12.05 17.52 -1.95
N SER A 30 -11.11 17.84 -2.87
CA SER A 30 -11.02 19.14 -3.53
C SER A 30 -12.29 19.55 -4.29
N LYS A 31 -13.09 18.56 -4.69
CA LYS A 31 -14.38 18.81 -5.36
C LYS A 31 -15.54 19.07 -4.39
N ARG A 32 -15.32 18.96 -3.07
CA ARG A 32 -16.37 19.00 -2.04
C ARG A 32 -16.02 19.82 -0.81
N ILE A 33 -14.76 20.19 -0.67
CA ILE A 33 -14.22 20.99 0.42
C ILE A 33 -13.54 22.22 -0.20
N ASN A 34 -14.08 23.40 0.05
CA ASN A 34 -13.55 24.62 -0.55
C ASN A 34 -12.21 25.06 0.06
N ASN A 35 -12.02 24.87 1.36
CA ASN A 35 -10.80 25.29 2.07
C ASN A 35 -9.92 24.08 2.40
N LEU A 36 -9.26 23.53 1.36
CA LEU A 36 -8.38 22.36 1.44
C LEU A 36 -6.92 22.75 1.25
N THR A 37 -6.08 22.40 2.22
CA THR A 37 -4.63 22.64 2.18
C THR A 37 -3.88 21.33 2.31
N ILE A 38 -2.80 21.14 1.56
CA ILE A 38 -1.86 20.02 1.73
C ILE A 38 -0.51 20.53 2.19
N ILE A 39 0.08 19.87 3.19
CA ILE A 39 1.43 20.15 3.71
C ILE A 39 2.32 18.95 3.43
N THR A 40 3.40 19.18 2.68
CA THR A 40 4.39 18.15 2.32
C THR A 40 5.77 18.78 2.08
N SER A 41 6.83 17.99 2.10
CA SER A 41 8.19 18.53 1.95
C SER A 41 8.56 18.91 0.51
N SER A 42 7.91 18.36 -0.50
CA SER A 42 8.34 18.52 -1.90
C SER A 42 7.20 18.88 -2.82
N LYS A 43 7.48 19.76 -3.80
CA LYS A 43 6.55 20.14 -4.90
C LYS A 43 6.49 19.10 -6.03
N LEU A 44 7.32 18.05 -6.01
CA LEU A 44 7.48 17.08 -7.10
C LEU A 44 6.13 16.50 -7.60
N TYR A 45 5.23 16.22 -6.67
CA TYR A 45 3.93 15.62 -6.99
C TYR A 45 2.78 16.63 -7.07
N LYS A 46 3.05 17.95 -7.04
CA LYS A 46 2.01 19.00 -7.09
C LYS A 46 1.06 18.83 -8.28
N LYS A 47 1.59 18.48 -9.46
CA LYS A 47 0.80 18.24 -10.68
C LYS A 47 -0.22 17.10 -10.60
N LYS A 48 -0.11 16.20 -9.59
CA LYS A 48 -1.07 15.11 -9.37
C LYS A 48 -2.28 15.52 -8.54
N PHE A 49 -2.26 16.70 -7.96
CA PHE A 49 -3.36 17.26 -7.17
C PHE A 49 -4.14 18.30 -7.98
N ASP A 50 -5.41 18.45 -7.65
CA ASP A 50 -6.30 19.47 -8.19
C ASP A 50 -5.70 20.87 -7.92
N LYS A 51 -5.81 21.77 -8.90
CA LYS A 51 -5.28 23.15 -8.81
C LYS A 51 -5.92 23.98 -7.71
N LYS A 52 -7.15 23.64 -7.27
CA LYS A 52 -7.88 24.32 -6.18
C LYS A 52 -7.26 24.09 -4.80
N ILE A 53 -6.39 23.09 -4.65
CA ILE A 53 -5.78 22.74 -3.36
C ILE A 53 -4.64 23.71 -3.06
N LYS A 54 -4.69 24.39 -1.89
CA LYS A 54 -3.54 25.16 -1.41
C LYS A 54 -2.41 24.21 -1.06
N PHE A 55 -1.29 24.35 -1.76
CA PHE A 55 -0.14 23.46 -1.63
C PHE A 55 0.99 24.16 -0.88
N LEU A 56 1.27 23.72 0.34
CA LEU A 56 2.36 24.22 1.18
C LEU A 56 3.51 23.22 1.18
N SER A 57 4.68 23.66 0.82
CA SER A 57 5.90 22.84 0.77
C SER A 57 7.12 23.64 1.19
N LEU A 58 8.18 22.93 1.54
CA LEU A 58 9.47 23.55 1.84
C LEU A 58 10.03 24.25 0.59
N ASN A 59 10.66 25.40 0.77
CA ASN A 59 11.42 26.07 -0.29
C ASN A 59 12.66 25.26 -0.64
N HIS A 60 13.04 25.29 -1.92
CA HIS A 60 14.16 24.52 -2.48
C HIS A 60 15.51 24.82 -1.81
N ASN A 61 15.68 26.03 -1.28
CA ASN A 61 16.94 26.51 -0.67
C ASN A 61 17.24 25.93 0.71
N LEU A 62 16.30 25.21 1.35
CA LEU A 62 16.51 24.50 2.62
C LEU A 62 16.98 23.05 2.44
N PHE A 63 17.49 22.70 1.27
CA PHE A 63 17.92 21.34 0.88
C PHE A 63 19.17 20.81 1.62
N PHE A 64 19.78 21.56 2.52
CA PHE A 64 20.90 21.07 3.33
C PHE A 64 20.54 19.88 4.23
N PHE A 65 19.26 19.66 4.52
CA PHE A 65 18.81 18.54 5.37
C PHE A 65 18.10 17.47 4.53
N LYS A 66 18.89 16.59 3.89
CA LYS A 66 18.38 15.49 3.04
C LYS A 66 17.61 14.38 3.78
N GLY A 67 17.62 14.35 5.12
CA GLY A 67 17.07 13.27 5.93
C GLY A 67 15.54 13.30 6.08
N ARG A 68 14.93 12.12 6.32
CA ARG A 68 13.50 11.95 6.58
C ARG A 68 13.05 12.73 7.84
N ILE A 69 13.91 12.80 8.86
CA ILE A 69 13.67 13.51 10.14
C ILE A 69 13.53 15.01 9.89
N ALA A 70 14.43 15.61 9.11
CA ALA A 70 14.35 17.03 8.77
C ALA A 70 13.07 17.40 8.02
N LYS A 71 12.65 16.57 7.05
CA LYS A 71 11.36 16.74 6.35
C LYS A 71 10.19 16.75 7.33
N TYR A 72 10.19 15.86 8.31
CA TYR A 72 9.14 15.78 9.33
C TYR A 72 9.14 17.00 10.21
N PHE A 73 10.30 17.45 10.69
CA PHE A 73 10.45 18.63 11.53
C PHE A 73 9.94 19.90 10.84
N PHE A 74 10.45 20.21 9.65
CA PHE A 74 10.05 21.43 8.93
C PHE A 74 8.57 21.42 8.50
N CYS A 75 8.04 20.29 8.05
CA CYS A 75 6.61 20.18 7.76
C CYS A 75 5.75 20.37 9.01
N SER A 76 6.24 19.97 10.17
CA SER A 76 5.57 20.18 11.47
C SER A 76 5.53 21.65 11.88
N LEU A 77 6.59 22.43 11.59
CA LEU A 77 6.59 23.87 11.78
C LEU A 77 5.58 24.57 10.86
N ILE A 78 5.48 24.12 9.59
CA ILE A 78 4.46 24.64 8.68
C ILE A 78 3.05 24.31 9.20
N LEU A 79 2.84 23.08 9.70
CA LEU A 79 1.56 22.66 10.28
C LEU A 79 1.20 23.53 11.49
N PHE A 80 2.13 23.75 12.41
CA PHE A 80 1.96 24.58 13.59
C PHE A 80 1.54 26.02 13.21
N ARG A 81 2.31 26.66 12.32
CA ARG A 81 1.97 28.02 11.81
C ARG A 81 0.62 28.08 11.12
N GLU A 82 0.28 27.06 10.33
CA GLU A 82 -0.98 27.04 9.58
C GLU A 82 -2.19 26.86 10.48
N ILE A 83 -2.06 26.13 11.59
CA ILE A 83 -3.12 25.98 12.60
C ILE A 83 -3.31 27.28 13.39
N ILE A 84 -2.23 27.99 13.77
CA ILE A 84 -2.34 29.30 14.45
C ILE A 84 -3.09 30.30 13.55
N LYS A 85 -2.76 30.32 12.25
CA LYS A 85 -3.46 31.21 11.30
C LYS A 85 -4.92 30.84 11.07
N ASN A 86 -5.29 29.57 11.30
CA ASN A 86 -6.63 29.05 11.07
C ASN A 86 -7.02 28.15 12.25
N PRO A 87 -7.39 28.72 13.40
CA PRO A 87 -7.77 27.95 14.58
C PRO A 87 -8.98 27.06 14.29
N ARG A 88 -9.11 25.98 15.05
CA ARG A 88 -10.16 24.95 14.90
C ARG A 88 -10.13 24.22 13.55
N SER A 89 -8.99 24.23 12.82
CA SER A 89 -8.79 23.44 11.60
C SER A 89 -8.95 21.94 11.87
N ILE A 90 -9.32 21.19 10.84
CA ILE A 90 -9.35 19.72 10.85
C ILE A 90 -8.08 19.21 10.18
N ILE A 91 -7.22 18.53 10.93
CA ILE A 91 -5.99 17.93 10.42
C ILE A 91 -6.29 16.49 10.02
N PHE A 92 -6.02 16.13 8.77
CA PHE A 92 -6.07 14.74 8.33
C PHE A 92 -4.66 14.25 8.01
N SER A 93 -4.08 13.47 8.92
CA SER A 93 -2.69 13.02 8.87
C SER A 93 -2.54 11.63 8.28
N PHE A 94 -1.64 11.50 7.30
CA PHE A 94 -1.27 10.24 6.63
C PHE A 94 0.09 9.70 7.06
N GLN A 95 0.94 10.56 7.60
CA GLN A 95 2.29 10.24 8.10
C GLN A 95 2.64 11.15 9.28
N SER A 96 3.66 10.75 10.06
CA SER A 96 4.11 11.49 11.25
C SER A 96 2.97 11.77 12.24
N ASN A 97 2.10 10.78 12.42
CA ASN A 97 0.84 10.92 13.15
C ASN A 97 1.02 11.37 14.60
N LEU A 98 2.09 10.94 15.30
CA LEU A 98 2.34 11.34 16.69
C LEU A 98 2.55 12.85 16.81
N ILE A 99 3.35 13.42 15.92
CA ILE A 99 3.63 14.86 15.90
C ILE A 99 2.37 15.64 15.50
N ALA A 100 1.62 15.15 14.50
CA ALA A 100 0.37 15.78 14.09
C ALA A 100 -0.66 15.82 15.24
N ILE A 101 -0.77 14.75 16.03
CA ILE A 101 -1.65 14.68 17.19
C ILE A 101 -1.19 15.67 18.25
N LEU A 102 0.10 15.68 18.58
CA LEU A 102 0.67 16.58 19.60
C LEU A 102 0.36 18.05 19.26
N ILE A 103 0.72 18.49 18.05
CA ILE A 103 0.50 19.87 17.61
C ILE A 103 -1.00 20.22 17.62
N ALA A 104 -1.84 19.32 17.09
CA ALA A 104 -3.28 19.55 17.05
C ALA A 104 -3.89 19.70 18.45
N LYS A 105 -3.46 18.88 19.40
CA LYS A 105 -3.98 18.92 20.78
C LYS A 105 -3.52 20.16 21.54
N ILE A 106 -2.27 20.56 21.40
CA ILE A 106 -1.75 21.80 22.01
C ILE A 106 -2.52 23.01 21.47
N LEU A 107 -2.86 23.05 20.19
CA LEU A 107 -3.53 24.18 19.55
C LEU A 107 -5.08 24.04 19.48
N GLY A 108 -5.69 23.11 20.21
CA GLY A 108 -7.14 22.93 20.26
C GLY A 108 -7.81 22.54 18.94
N SER A 109 -7.05 21.95 18.00
CA SER A 109 -7.56 21.55 16.69
C SER A 109 -7.99 20.08 16.64
N THR A 110 -8.87 19.77 15.70
CA THR A 110 -9.32 18.38 15.46
C THR A 110 -8.29 17.61 14.65
N VAL A 111 -7.95 16.39 15.09
CA VAL A 111 -7.01 15.52 14.36
C VAL A 111 -7.62 14.16 14.03
N VAL A 112 -7.65 13.87 12.75
CA VAL A 112 -7.98 12.56 12.18
C VAL A 112 -6.69 11.94 11.65
N ILE A 113 -6.39 10.72 12.04
CA ILE A 113 -5.18 10.02 11.57
C ILE A 113 -5.54 8.80 10.74
N ARG A 114 -4.74 8.54 9.73
CA ARG A 114 -4.83 7.33 8.91
C ARG A 114 -3.61 6.45 9.11
N LEU A 115 -3.85 5.21 9.54
CA LEU A 115 -2.80 4.21 9.73
C LEU A 115 -2.83 3.20 8.58
N ASN A 116 -1.66 2.98 7.97
CA ASN A 116 -1.53 2.19 6.74
C ASN A 116 -0.79 0.87 6.91
N THR A 117 -0.14 0.66 8.06
CA THR A 117 0.75 -0.48 8.30
C THR A 117 0.49 -1.04 9.69
N SER A 118 0.53 -2.37 9.83
CA SER A 118 0.38 -3.08 11.10
C SER A 118 1.29 -2.54 12.21
N ILE A 119 0.82 -2.64 13.45
CA ILE A 119 1.55 -2.26 14.67
C ILE A 119 2.87 -3.05 14.82
N LYS A 120 3.04 -4.15 14.09
CA LYS A 120 4.26 -4.97 14.13
C LYS A 120 5.55 -4.15 13.99
N ILE A 121 5.48 -3.01 13.30
CA ILE A 121 6.61 -2.09 13.14
C ILE A 121 7.13 -1.54 14.48
N PHE A 122 6.29 -1.55 15.53
CA PHE A 122 6.61 -1.09 16.88
C PHE A 122 6.96 -2.23 17.85
N GLU A 123 6.80 -3.51 17.44
CA GLU A 123 6.99 -4.65 18.36
C GLU A 123 8.40 -4.72 18.97
N LYS A 124 9.41 -4.29 18.23
CA LYS A 124 10.82 -4.25 18.66
C LYS A 124 11.21 -2.98 19.44
N ARG A 125 10.30 -1.99 19.60
CA ARG A 125 10.58 -0.68 20.21
C ARG A 125 9.52 -0.38 21.26
N ILE A 126 9.69 -0.91 22.46
CA ILE A 126 8.70 -0.84 23.56
C ILE A 126 8.30 0.60 23.87
N PHE A 127 9.26 1.52 23.96
CA PHE A 127 8.98 2.93 24.21
C PHE A 127 8.12 3.58 23.13
N ILE A 128 8.44 3.35 21.84
CA ILE A 128 7.64 3.88 20.72
C ILE A 128 6.24 3.27 20.70
N LYS A 129 6.11 2.00 21.09
CA LYS A 129 4.81 1.34 21.22
C LYS A 129 3.95 1.99 22.31
N PHE A 130 4.53 2.33 23.46
CA PHE A 130 3.86 3.04 24.55
C PHE A 130 3.39 4.42 24.10
N LEU A 131 4.30 5.22 23.50
CA LEU A 131 3.96 6.53 22.94
C LEU A 131 2.84 6.43 21.88
N ALA A 132 2.92 5.46 20.97
CA ALA A 132 1.89 5.25 19.95
C ALA A 132 0.52 4.91 20.58
N LYS A 133 0.49 4.07 21.62
CA LYS A 133 -0.74 3.76 22.36
C LYS A 133 -1.35 5.01 22.98
N PHE A 134 -0.54 5.82 23.66
CA PHE A 134 -0.97 7.06 24.30
C PHE A 134 -1.48 8.07 23.26
N PHE A 135 -0.66 8.43 22.28
CA PHE A 135 -1.05 9.44 21.30
C PHE A 135 -2.23 9.04 20.41
N TYR A 136 -2.30 7.77 19.99
CA TYR A 136 -3.44 7.34 19.15
C TYR A 136 -4.78 7.41 19.89
N SER A 137 -4.79 7.27 21.23
CA SER A 137 -6.00 7.44 22.02
C SER A 137 -6.47 8.90 22.09
N LEU A 138 -5.56 9.86 21.91
CA LEU A 138 -5.87 11.28 21.87
C LEU A 138 -6.45 11.77 20.53
N ALA A 139 -6.28 10.99 19.44
CA ALA A 139 -6.82 11.38 18.15
C ALA A 139 -8.35 11.40 18.16
N ASN A 140 -8.97 12.43 17.55
CA ASN A 140 -10.43 12.54 17.45
C ASN A 140 -11.03 11.41 16.62
N ARG A 141 -10.27 10.93 15.61
CA ARG A 141 -10.63 9.75 14.82
C ARG A 141 -9.38 9.02 14.32
N VAL A 142 -9.39 7.71 14.45
CA VAL A 142 -8.37 6.82 13.87
C VAL A 142 -8.99 6.03 12.74
N ILE A 143 -8.44 6.14 11.54
CA ILE A 143 -8.87 5.39 10.36
C ILE A 143 -7.81 4.34 10.03
N VAL A 144 -8.23 3.11 9.82
CA VAL A 144 -7.40 1.98 9.38
C VAL A 144 -7.92 1.41 8.08
N ASN A 145 -7.10 0.67 7.36
CA ASN A 145 -7.42 0.17 6.03
C ASN A 145 -7.84 -1.31 5.96
N SER A 146 -7.96 -2.00 7.12
CA SER A 146 -8.46 -3.37 7.19
C SER A 146 -9.15 -3.65 8.53
N LEU A 147 -10.08 -4.61 8.56
CA LEU A 147 -10.77 -5.04 9.78
C LEU A 147 -9.81 -5.74 10.74
N GLU A 148 -8.88 -6.51 10.19
CA GLU A 148 -7.85 -7.18 10.99
C GLU A 148 -7.00 -6.15 11.74
N PHE A 149 -6.60 -5.05 11.06
CA PHE A 149 -5.86 -3.96 11.69
C PHE A 149 -6.70 -3.22 12.75
N LYS A 150 -8.01 -3.01 12.48
CA LYS A 150 -8.95 -2.46 13.47
C LYS A 150 -8.97 -3.31 14.75
N SER A 151 -9.10 -4.62 14.60
CA SER A 151 -9.12 -5.57 15.71
C SER A 151 -7.78 -5.60 16.47
N GLU A 152 -6.66 -5.52 15.74
CA GLU A 152 -5.33 -5.47 16.33
C GLU A 152 -5.13 -4.21 17.19
N LEU A 153 -5.54 -3.04 16.69
CA LEU A 153 -5.48 -1.77 17.45
C LEU A 153 -6.32 -1.82 18.71
N LYS A 154 -7.55 -2.33 18.62
CA LYS A 154 -8.41 -2.47 19.79
C LYS A 154 -7.80 -3.39 20.83
N ARG A 155 -7.31 -4.58 20.43
CA ARG A 155 -6.74 -5.58 21.33
C ARG A 155 -5.44 -5.13 22.00
N LYS A 156 -4.50 -4.54 21.22
CA LYS A 156 -3.15 -4.24 21.73
C LYS A 156 -3.03 -2.85 22.35
N PHE A 157 -3.79 -1.87 21.83
CA PHE A 157 -3.67 -0.47 22.23
C PHE A 157 -4.92 0.08 22.91
N ASN A 158 -6.02 -0.66 22.90
CA ASN A 158 -7.36 -0.22 23.33
C ASN A 158 -7.83 1.05 22.58
N VAL A 159 -7.38 1.26 21.35
CA VAL A 159 -7.74 2.42 20.53
C VAL A 159 -8.95 2.06 19.65
N ARG A 160 -10.02 2.88 19.73
CA ARG A 160 -11.17 2.77 18.84
C ARG A 160 -10.81 3.32 17.46
N SER A 161 -11.14 2.59 16.41
CA SER A 161 -10.85 2.99 15.03
C SER A 161 -11.97 2.63 14.07
N VAL A 162 -12.02 3.31 12.93
CA VAL A 162 -12.94 3.02 11.83
C VAL A 162 -12.15 2.36 10.70
N CYS A 163 -12.67 1.27 10.16
CA CYS A 163 -12.09 0.64 8.98
C CYS A 163 -12.69 1.26 7.71
N ILE A 164 -11.83 1.88 6.89
CA ILE A 164 -12.17 2.35 5.55
C ILE A 164 -11.12 1.79 4.60
N TYR A 165 -11.55 0.94 3.68
CA TYR A 165 -10.66 0.29 2.75
C TYR A 165 -10.00 1.27 1.77
N ASN A 166 -8.89 0.83 1.19
CA ASN A 166 -8.25 1.56 0.11
C ASN A 166 -9.21 1.64 -1.10
N PRO A 167 -9.45 2.82 -1.66
CA PRO A 167 -10.32 2.99 -2.83
C PRO A 167 -9.67 2.35 -4.08
N LEU A 168 -10.34 1.41 -4.70
CA LEU A 168 -9.88 0.67 -5.87
C LEU A 168 -10.51 1.21 -7.16
N ASN A 169 -9.75 1.96 -7.93
CA ASN A 169 -10.21 2.47 -9.23
C ASN A 169 -10.04 1.39 -10.32
N LYS A 170 -11.05 0.52 -10.43
CA LYS A 170 -11.05 -0.60 -11.41
C LYS A 170 -10.97 -0.10 -12.85
N ASN A 171 -11.68 0.97 -13.19
CA ASN A 171 -11.71 1.52 -14.54
C ASN A 171 -10.32 2.00 -14.96
N GLU A 172 -9.63 2.75 -14.11
CA GLU A 172 -8.26 3.17 -14.38
C GLU A 172 -7.32 1.98 -14.61
N ILE A 173 -7.42 0.95 -13.77
CA ILE A 173 -6.61 -0.27 -13.88
C ILE A 173 -6.87 -0.96 -15.23
N LEU A 174 -8.12 -1.15 -15.61
CA LEU A 174 -8.51 -1.80 -16.86
C LEU A 174 -8.07 -1.00 -18.10
N ILE A 175 -8.23 0.32 -18.09
CA ILE A 175 -7.77 1.19 -19.18
C ILE A 175 -6.26 1.08 -19.34
N LYS A 176 -5.51 1.25 -18.24
CA LYS A 176 -4.05 1.19 -18.27
C LYS A 176 -3.50 -0.19 -18.61
N SER A 177 -4.21 -1.27 -18.28
CA SER A 177 -3.79 -2.64 -18.63
C SER A 177 -3.84 -2.93 -20.13
N LYS A 178 -4.66 -2.20 -20.89
CA LYS A 178 -4.79 -2.34 -22.36
C LYS A 178 -3.70 -1.60 -23.14
N ILE A 179 -2.91 -0.74 -22.49
CA ILE A 179 -1.79 -0.04 -23.13
C ILE A 179 -0.77 -1.06 -23.61
N LYS A 180 -0.49 -1.08 -24.92
CA LYS A 180 0.46 -2.02 -25.54
C LYS A 180 1.84 -1.89 -24.88
N CYS A 181 2.47 -3.03 -24.64
CA CYS A 181 3.85 -3.14 -24.19
C CYS A 181 4.47 -4.45 -24.76
N LYS A 182 5.80 -4.50 -24.77
CA LYS A 182 6.52 -5.71 -25.20
C LYS A 182 6.17 -6.89 -24.30
N SER A 183 6.19 -8.10 -24.87
CA SER A 183 6.06 -9.33 -24.09
C SER A 183 7.20 -9.43 -23.07
N ILE A 184 6.83 -9.70 -21.83
CA ILE A 184 7.81 -9.87 -20.75
C ILE A 184 8.09 -11.34 -20.45
N PHE A 185 7.27 -12.24 -20.98
CA PHE A 185 7.41 -13.70 -20.86
C PHE A 185 7.79 -14.32 -22.17
N ASN A 186 8.81 -15.18 -22.18
CA ASN A 186 9.41 -15.74 -23.38
C ASN A 186 9.39 -17.28 -23.41
N ILE A 187 9.15 -17.96 -22.27
CA ILE A 187 9.19 -19.42 -22.20
C ILE A 187 7.82 -19.98 -22.60
N PRO A 188 7.73 -20.72 -23.71
CA PRO A 188 6.47 -21.35 -24.14
C PRO A 188 5.95 -22.31 -23.06
N LYS A 189 4.62 -22.34 -22.88
CA LYS A 189 3.93 -23.25 -21.94
C LYS A 189 4.33 -23.12 -20.46
N ALA A 190 5.24 -22.20 -20.10
CA ALA A 190 5.58 -21.95 -18.70
C ALA A 190 4.42 -21.27 -17.97
N ILE A 191 4.31 -21.50 -16.67
CA ILE A 191 3.42 -20.74 -15.79
C ILE A 191 4.02 -19.34 -15.64
N LYS A 192 3.31 -18.32 -16.08
CA LYS A 192 3.74 -16.90 -16.05
C LYS A 192 3.42 -16.29 -14.71
N ILE A 193 4.45 -16.02 -13.92
CA ILE A 193 4.35 -15.50 -12.55
C ILE A 193 4.85 -14.07 -12.52
N ILE A 194 4.10 -13.17 -11.88
CA ILE A 194 4.53 -11.79 -11.65
C ILE A 194 4.38 -11.40 -10.19
N THR A 195 5.30 -10.56 -9.73
CA THR A 195 5.18 -9.79 -8.50
C THR A 195 5.57 -8.34 -8.73
N VAL A 196 4.91 -7.41 -8.04
CA VAL A 196 5.16 -5.97 -8.15
C VAL A 196 5.34 -5.39 -6.76
N GLY A 197 6.47 -4.75 -6.50
CA GLY A 197 6.74 -4.15 -5.19
C GLY A 197 8.16 -3.70 -4.99
N ARG A 198 8.40 -2.92 -3.93
CA ARG A 198 9.73 -2.43 -3.57
C ARG A 198 10.69 -3.58 -3.25
N PHE A 199 11.94 -3.46 -3.63
CA PHE A 199 13.00 -4.44 -3.32
C PHE A 199 13.56 -4.20 -1.92
N VAL A 200 12.76 -4.57 -0.92
CA VAL A 200 13.02 -4.39 0.51
C VAL A 200 12.71 -5.67 1.29
N PHE A 201 13.27 -5.84 2.48
CA PHE A 201 13.05 -7.02 3.34
C PHE A 201 11.56 -7.30 3.63
N GLN A 202 10.74 -6.26 3.71
CA GLN A 202 9.30 -6.41 3.91
C GLN A 202 8.65 -7.29 2.83
N LYS A 203 9.04 -7.12 1.56
CA LYS A 203 8.44 -7.82 0.40
C LYS A 203 8.96 -9.24 0.21
N ASN A 204 10.10 -9.55 0.78
CA ASN A 204 10.72 -10.90 0.82
C ASN A 204 10.75 -11.62 -0.54
N HIS A 205 11.18 -10.91 -1.60
CA HIS A 205 11.28 -11.51 -2.93
C HIS A 205 12.31 -12.65 -2.99
N PHE A 206 13.28 -12.74 -2.05
CA PHE A 206 14.19 -13.87 -1.96
C PHE A 206 13.45 -15.20 -1.79
N LEU A 207 12.36 -15.21 -1.03
CA LEU A 207 11.54 -16.42 -0.90
C LEU A 207 11.03 -16.88 -2.28
N LEU A 208 10.60 -15.93 -3.11
CA LEU A 208 10.10 -16.24 -4.45
C LEU A 208 11.21 -16.72 -5.38
N LEU A 209 12.40 -16.08 -5.34
CA LEU A 209 13.58 -16.53 -6.11
C LEU A 209 13.92 -17.99 -5.82
N ARG A 210 14.06 -18.35 -4.53
CA ARG A 210 14.31 -19.73 -4.09
C ARG A 210 13.19 -20.70 -4.48
N THR A 211 11.94 -20.21 -4.48
CA THR A 211 10.79 -21.02 -4.91
C THR A 211 10.90 -21.38 -6.38
N ILE A 212 11.27 -20.43 -7.26
CA ILE A 212 11.46 -20.70 -8.68
C ILE A 212 12.61 -21.70 -8.89
N GLU A 213 13.74 -21.50 -8.19
CA GLU A 213 14.87 -22.44 -8.24
C GLU A 213 14.40 -23.87 -7.93
N LYS A 214 13.68 -24.06 -6.85
CA LYS A 214 13.17 -25.37 -6.42
C LYS A 214 12.18 -25.97 -7.42
N LEU A 215 11.27 -25.15 -7.96
CA LEU A 215 10.30 -25.61 -8.97
C LEU A 215 10.97 -26.10 -10.24
N VAL A 216 11.99 -25.38 -10.74
CA VAL A 216 12.68 -25.71 -11.98
C VAL A 216 13.61 -26.90 -11.78
N ARG A 217 14.45 -26.90 -10.74
CA ARG A 217 15.52 -27.90 -10.55
C ARG A 217 14.99 -29.21 -9.99
N GLU A 218 14.22 -29.14 -8.89
CA GLU A 218 13.77 -30.34 -8.20
C GLU A 218 12.43 -30.86 -8.73
N LYS A 219 11.47 -29.97 -9.00
CA LYS A 219 10.12 -30.37 -9.42
C LYS A 219 9.92 -30.45 -10.91
N LYS A 220 10.92 -30.03 -11.71
CA LYS A 220 10.88 -30.04 -13.18
C LYS A 220 9.64 -29.33 -13.74
N ILE A 221 9.17 -28.25 -13.08
CA ILE A 221 8.02 -27.48 -13.49
C ILE A 221 8.50 -26.22 -14.20
N MET A 222 8.01 -26.04 -15.44
CA MET A 222 8.34 -24.86 -16.24
C MET A 222 7.57 -23.67 -15.72
N VAL A 223 8.30 -22.69 -15.19
CA VAL A 223 7.79 -21.42 -14.68
C VAL A 223 8.65 -20.28 -15.20
N GLU A 224 8.07 -19.11 -15.40
CA GLU A 224 8.79 -17.88 -15.70
C GLU A 224 8.32 -16.79 -14.73
N LEU A 225 9.26 -16.16 -14.02
CA LEU A 225 9.01 -15.12 -13.03
C LEU A 225 9.47 -13.75 -13.52
N VAL A 226 8.59 -12.77 -13.40
CA VAL A 226 8.93 -11.35 -13.56
C VAL A 226 8.75 -10.63 -12.24
N ILE A 227 9.78 -9.95 -11.76
CA ILE A 227 9.75 -9.10 -10.57
C ILE A 227 9.86 -7.65 -11.03
N VAL A 228 8.85 -6.82 -10.70
CA VAL A 228 8.80 -5.42 -11.11
C VAL A 228 8.95 -4.52 -9.89
N GLY A 229 9.91 -3.60 -9.92
CA GLY A 229 10.08 -2.64 -8.83
C GLY A 229 11.48 -2.07 -8.72
N GLU A 230 11.76 -1.44 -7.59
CA GLU A 230 13.06 -0.87 -7.25
C GLU A 230 13.33 -0.97 -5.75
N GLY A 231 14.58 -0.83 -5.34
CA GLY A 231 15.01 -0.80 -3.95
C GLY A 231 16.40 -1.37 -3.74
N PHE A 232 16.90 -1.23 -2.53
CA PHE A 232 18.29 -1.52 -2.17
C PHE A 232 18.69 -3.00 -2.28
N LEU A 233 17.73 -3.92 -2.40
CA LEU A 233 18.02 -5.35 -2.58
C LEU A 233 18.17 -5.77 -4.05
N LYS A 234 18.05 -4.85 -5.04
CA LYS A 234 18.12 -5.20 -6.47
C LYS A 234 19.38 -6.00 -6.83
N ASN A 235 20.56 -5.48 -6.44
CA ASN A 235 21.83 -6.13 -6.76
C ASN A 235 21.93 -7.53 -6.16
N LYS A 236 21.49 -7.70 -4.91
CA LYS A 236 21.46 -9.02 -4.25
C LYS A 236 20.56 -10.03 -4.97
N TYR A 237 19.46 -9.57 -5.58
CA TYR A 237 18.59 -10.44 -6.40
C TYR A 237 19.28 -10.84 -7.70
N LEU A 238 19.95 -9.91 -8.39
CA LEU A 238 20.70 -10.18 -9.62
C LEU A 238 21.85 -11.14 -9.36
N GLU A 239 22.63 -10.96 -8.29
CA GLU A 239 23.68 -11.87 -7.85
C GLU A 239 23.15 -13.29 -7.60
N PHE A 240 22.03 -13.41 -6.88
CA PHE A 240 21.39 -14.71 -6.63
C PHE A 240 20.98 -15.40 -7.94
N ILE A 241 20.36 -14.67 -8.87
CA ILE A 241 19.91 -15.20 -10.16
C ILE A 241 21.11 -15.71 -10.96
N LYS A 242 22.19 -14.92 -11.06
CA LYS A 242 23.42 -15.27 -11.78
C LYS A 242 24.12 -16.47 -11.14
N LYS A 243 24.34 -16.44 -9.82
CA LYS A 243 24.99 -17.53 -9.08
C LYS A 243 24.27 -18.87 -9.28
N ASN A 244 22.95 -18.83 -9.36
CA ASN A 244 22.13 -20.04 -9.50
C ASN A 244 21.69 -20.30 -10.96
N LYS A 245 22.28 -19.63 -11.96
CA LYS A 245 21.98 -19.82 -13.40
C LYS A 245 20.47 -19.85 -13.69
N LEU A 246 19.74 -18.84 -13.16
CA LEU A 246 18.28 -18.72 -13.26
C LEU A 246 17.83 -17.62 -14.25
N GLU A 247 18.74 -17.01 -15.02
CA GLU A 247 18.47 -15.88 -15.92
C GLU A 247 17.40 -16.21 -16.97
N LYS A 248 17.33 -17.46 -17.40
CA LYS A 248 16.30 -17.95 -18.32
C LYS A 248 14.90 -17.89 -17.69
N TYR A 249 14.76 -18.11 -16.38
CA TYR A 249 13.50 -18.29 -15.68
C TYR A 249 13.04 -17.06 -14.91
N ILE A 250 13.94 -16.11 -14.62
CA ILE A 250 13.67 -14.97 -13.76
C ILE A 250 14.15 -13.68 -14.42
N LYS A 251 13.23 -12.71 -14.55
CA LYS A 251 13.55 -11.35 -15.01
C LYS A 251 13.24 -10.33 -13.92
N ILE A 252 14.12 -9.36 -13.78
CA ILE A 252 13.90 -8.18 -12.93
C ILE A 252 13.68 -6.97 -13.84
N LEU A 253 12.55 -6.30 -13.66
CA LEU A 253 12.21 -5.07 -14.34
C LEU A 253 12.21 -3.92 -13.33
N ASP A 254 12.66 -2.77 -13.78
CA ASP A 254 12.64 -1.55 -12.97
C ASP A 254 11.22 -1.07 -12.67
N TYR A 255 11.12 -0.12 -11.73
CA TYR A 255 9.86 0.52 -11.42
C TYR A 255 9.19 1.11 -12.67
N THR A 256 7.91 0.86 -12.78
CA THR A 256 7.06 1.46 -13.83
C THR A 256 5.84 2.16 -13.23
N LYS A 257 5.44 3.26 -13.85
CA LYS A 257 4.20 3.97 -13.51
C LYS A 257 2.94 3.19 -13.89
N ASN A 258 3.07 2.25 -14.84
CA ASN A 258 1.99 1.38 -15.29
C ASN A 258 2.36 -0.10 -15.18
N PRO A 259 2.23 -0.73 -14.02
CA PRO A 259 2.48 -2.17 -13.89
C PRO A 259 1.32 -3.03 -14.43
N TYR A 260 0.18 -2.44 -14.76
CA TYR A 260 -1.05 -3.19 -15.06
C TYR A 260 -0.97 -3.95 -16.37
N ASN A 261 -0.35 -3.39 -17.41
CA ASN A 261 -0.13 -4.07 -18.68
C ASN A 261 0.88 -5.21 -18.56
N LEU A 262 1.81 -5.13 -17.60
CA LEU A 262 2.72 -6.24 -17.27
C LEU A 262 1.97 -7.34 -16.50
N ILE A 263 1.21 -6.97 -15.46
CA ILE A 263 0.37 -7.91 -14.70
C ILE A 263 -0.62 -8.61 -15.65
N GLN A 264 -1.15 -7.91 -16.66
CA GLN A 264 -2.10 -8.47 -17.61
C GLN A 264 -1.52 -9.64 -18.41
N GLN A 265 -0.22 -9.73 -18.58
CA GLN A 265 0.45 -10.83 -19.31
C GLN A 265 0.66 -12.09 -18.46
N SER A 266 0.52 -12.02 -17.13
CA SER A 266 0.77 -13.14 -16.22
C SER A 266 -0.44 -14.08 -16.06
N ASP A 267 -0.18 -15.28 -15.56
CA ASP A 267 -1.21 -16.22 -15.10
C ASP A 267 -1.49 -16.03 -13.60
N ILE A 268 -0.43 -15.83 -12.82
CA ILE A 268 -0.45 -15.75 -11.37
C ILE A 268 0.24 -14.49 -10.90
N PHE A 269 -0.37 -13.82 -9.94
CA PHE A 269 0.29 -12.80 -9.13
C PHE A 269 0.67 -13.39 -7.77
N ILE A 270 1.93 -13.24 -7.35
CA ILE A 270 2.40 -13.76 -6.06
C ILE A 270 2.86 -12.62 -5.15
N LEU A 271 2.39 -12.62 -3.90
CA LEU A 271 2.86 -11.72 -2.84
C LEU A 271 3.55 -12.52 -1.74
N THR A 272 4.85 -12.25 -1.51
CA THR A 272 5.66 -12.98 -0.52
C THR A 272 5.96 -12.18 0.76
N SER A 273 5.25 -11.08 0.97
CA SER A 273 5.53 -10.12 2.04
C SER A 273 5.52 -10.74 3.44
N ASN A 274 6.42 -10.26 4.31
CA ASN A 274 6.48 -10.62 5.72
C ASN A 274 5.40 -9.93 6.56
N PHE A 275 4.96 -8.75 6.16
CA PHE A 275 3.87 -7.97 6.75
C PHE A 275 3.34 -6.94 5.77
N GLU A 276 2.05 -6.62 5.86
CA GLU A 276 1.35 -5.62 5.05
C GLU A 276 0.41 -4.76 5.91
N GLY A 277 -0.19 -3.76 5.28
CA GLY A 277 -1.43 -3.17 5.74
C GLY A 277 -2.58 -3.76 4.92
N LEU A 278 -2.98 -3.08 3.83
CA LEU A 278 -3.86 -3.62 2.80
C LEU A 278 -3.12 -3.52 1.46
N PRO A 279 -2.59 -4.63 0.92
CA PRO A 279 -1.75 -4.58 -0.28
C PRO A 279 -2.59 -4.29 -1.54
N ASN A 280 -2.51 -3.05 -2.06
CA ASN A 280 -3.22 -2.63 -3.27
C ASN A 280 -2.93 -3.53 -4.47
N VAL A 281 -1.69 -4.02 -4.59
CA VAL A 281 -1.27 -4.87 -5.70
C VAL A 281 -2.05 -6.18 -5.82
N LEU A 282 -2.55 -6.75 -4.70
CA LEU A 282 -3.45 -7.90 -4.74
C LEU A 282 -4.80 -7.52 -5.32
N LEU A 283 -5.37 -6.38 -4.90
CA LEU A 283 -6.63 -5.86 -5.43
C LEU A 283 -6.51 -5.56 -6.93
N GLU A 284 -5.38 -5.00 -7.34
CA GLU A 284 -5.06 -4.70 -8.73
C GLU A 284 -4.96 -5.97 -9.57
N ALA A 285 -4.26 -6.99 -9.10
CA ALA A 285 -4.15 -8.29 -9.77
C ALA A 285 -5.52 -9.00 -9.92
N ILE A 286 -6.34 -8.98 -8.85
CA ILE A 286 -7.70 -9.55 -8.88
C ILE A 286 -8.58 -8.77 -9.87
N SER A 287 -8.46 -7.44 -9.95
CA SER A 287 -9.18 -6.59 -10.92
C SER A 287 -8.85 -6.96 -12.35
N LEU A 288 -7.60 -7.33 -12.61
CA LEU A 288 -7.12 -7.82 -13.91
C LEU A 288 -7.38 -9.31 -14.12
N ASN A 289 -8.24 -9.91 -13.29
CA ASN A 289 -8.64 -11.31 -13.40
C ASN A 289 -7.47 -12.30 -13.31
N LYS A 290 -6.40 -11.96 -12.53
CA LYS A 290 -5.28 -12.87 -12.29
C LYS A 290 -5.54 -13.76 -11.09
N PHE A 291 -5.00 -14.98 -11.11
CA PHE A 291 -5.00 -15.82 -9.93
C PHE A 291 -4.00 -15.29 -8.92
N VAL A 292 -4.34 -15.32 -7.64
CA VAL A 292 -3.49 -14.75 -6.60
C VAL A 292 -3.06 -15.81 -5.60
N ILE A 293 -1.75 -15.84 -5.33
CA ILE A 293 -1.14 -16.58 -4.22
C ILE A 293 -0.47 -15.56 -3.31
N SER A 294 -0.76 -15.57 -2.02
CA SER A 294 -0.19 -14.61 -1.08
C SER A 294 0.30 -15.27 0.18
N SER A 295 1.37 -14.69 0.77
CA SER A 295 1.70 -15.02 2.15
C SER A 295 0.53 -14.69 3.06
N ASP A 296 0.30 -15.55 4.07
CA ASP A 296 -0.64 -15.33 5.16
C ASP A 296 -0.02 -14.39 6.21
N CYS A 297 0.51 -13.27 5.76
CA CYS A 297 1.08 -12.29 6.65
C CYS A 297 -0.03 -11.47 7.34
N ARG A 298 0.28 -10.95 8.53
CA ARG A 298 -0.66 -10.13 9.31
C ARG A 298 -1.14 -8.94 8.51
N THR A 299 -2.41 -8.71 8.58
CA THR A 299 -3.24 -7.66 8.01
C THR A 299 -3.30 -7.66 6.46
N GLY A 300 -4.50 -7.64 5.96
CA GLY A 300 -4.84 -7.41 4.56
C GLY A 300 -4.94 -8.63 3.66
N PRO A 301 -3.94 -9.47 3.42
CA PRO A 301 -4.04 -10.58 2.48
C PRO A 301 -5.19 -11.56 2.79
N LYS A 302 -5.33 -11.98 4.04
CA LYS A 302 -6.46 -12.81 4.51
C LYS A 302 -7.81 -12.21 4.18
N GLU A 303 -7.96 -10.91 4.45
CA GLU A 303 -9.21 -10.18 4.26
C GLU A 303 -9.55 -10.03 2.78
N ILE A 304 -8.53 -9.74 1.93
CA ILE A 304 -8.70 -9.66 0.47
C ILE A 304 -9.09 -11.02 -0.11
N LEU A 305 -8.44 -12.09 0.34
CA LEU A 305 -8.62 -13.45 -0.17
C LEU A 305 -9.67 -14.26 0.61
N LEU A 306 -10.44 -13.63 1.53
CA LEU A 306 -11.52 -14.28 2.30
C LEU A 306 -11.04 -15.56 3.01
N ASN A 307 -9.92 -15.47 3.73
CA ASN A 307 -9.29 -16.61 4.41
C ASN A 307 -8.99 -17.80 3.47
N GLY A 308 -8.57 -17.52 2.23
CA GLY A 308 -8.22 -18.54 1.23
C GLY A 308 -9.36 -18.91 0.27
N LYS A 309 -10.60 -18.47 0.50
CA LYS A 309 -11.75 -18.72 -0.39
C LYS A 309 -11.68 -17.95 -1.71
N GLY A 310 -10.82 -16.92 -1.80
CA GLY A 310 -10.65 -16.09 -3.00
C GLY A 310 -9.27 -16.22 -3.66
N GLY A 311 -8.43 -17.16 -3.22
CA GLY A 311 -7.07 -17.37 -3.71
C GLY A 311 -6.32 -18.26 -2.74
N LEU A 312 -5.04 -18.53 -3.00
CA LEU A 312 -4.26 -19.39 -2.10
C LEU A 312 -3.44 -18.57 -1.11
N LEU A 313 -3.51 -18.95 0.15
CA LEU A 313 -2.65 -18.44 1.21
C LEU A 313 -1.59 -19.47 1.55
N PHE A 314 -0.35 -19.01 1.76
CA PHE A 314 0.74 -19.84 2.24
C PHE A 314 1.34 -19.25 3.53
N LYS A 315 1.88 -20.10 4.39
CA LYS A 315 2.50 -19.70 5.66
C LYS A 315 3.66 -18.75 5.40
N THR A 316 3.60 -17.56 5.98
CA THR A 316 4.61 -16.50 5.79
C THR A 316 6.03 -17.01 6.00
N GLY A 317 6.92 -16.79 5.01
CA GLY A 317 8.30 -17.25 5.05
C GLY A 317 8.52 -18.73 4.73
N ASN A 318 7.46 -19.53 4.53
CA ASN A 318 7.59 -20.95 4.26
C ASN A 318 7.71 -21.23 2.75
N LEU A 319 8.92 -21.60 2.33
CA LEU A 319 9.26 -21.91 0.94
C LEU A 319 8.49 -23.14 0.43
N GLN A 320 8.46 -24.22 1.20
CA GLN A 320 7.82 -25.47 0.77
C GLN A 320 6.31 -25.29 0.57
N ASP A 321 5.67 -24.52 1.45
CA ASP A 321 4.24 -24.24 1.30
C ASP A 321 3.95 -23.41 0.05
N LEU A 322 4.79 -22.40 -0.27
CA LEU A 322 4.65 -21.63 -1.53
C LEU A 322 4.85 -22.53 -2.76
N VAL A 323 5.84 -23.42 -2.75
CA VAL A 323 6.05 -24.42 -3.82
C VAL A 323 4.77 -25.26 -3.99
N ASN A 324 4.23 -25.78 -2.91
CA ASN A 324 3.01 -26.61 -2.93
C ASN A 324 1.80 -25.84 -3.49
N LYS A 325 1.65 -24.53 -3.16
CA LYS A 325 0.54 -23.70 -3.72
C LYS A 325 0.68 -23.49 -5.22
N ILE A 326 1.90 -23.35 -5.75
CA ILE A 326 2.12 -23.23 -7.20
C ILE A 326 1.85 -24.57 -7.90
N ILE A 327 2.26 -25.69 -7.32
CA ILE A 327 1.93 -27.03 -7.82
C ILE A 327 0.43 -27.25 -7.83
N PHE A 328 -0.25 -26.91 -6.72
CA PHE A 328 -1.72 -26.99 -6.62
C PHE A 328 -2.39 -26.19 -7.74
N TYR A 329 -1.94 -24.95 -8.01
CA TYR A 329 -2.48 -24.15 -9.12
C TYR A 329 -2.31 -24.83 -10.48
N LYS A 330 -1.16 -25.48 -10.71
CA LYS A 330 -0.91 -26.22 -11.97
C LYS A 330 -1.92 -27.35 -12.14
N GLN A 331 -2.15 -28.12 -11.09
CA GLN A 331 -2.96 -29.33 -11.10
C GLN A 331 -4.47 -29.05 -11.01
N ASN A 332 -4.89 -27.98 -10.34
CA ASN A 332 -6.31 -27.73 -9.98
C ASN A 332 -6.86 -26.47 -10.62
N LYS A 333 -6.74 -26.32 -11.95
CA LYS A 333 -7.18 -25.13 -12.71
C LYS A 333 -8.67 -24.81 -12.53
N LYS A 334 -9.54 -25.84 -12.44
CA LYS A 334 -10.99 -25.68 -12.24
C LYS A 334 -11.29 -25.03 -10.88
N ILE A 335 -10.69 -25.52 -9.81
CA ILE A 335 -10.83 -24.96 -8.46
C ILE A 335 -10.30 -23.53 -8.44
N CYS A 336 -9.11 -23.28 -9.00
CA CYS A 336 -8.52 -21.94 -9.04
C CYS A 336 -9.39 -20.93 -9.81
N ARG A 337 -10.12 -21.35 -10.86
CA ARG A 337 -11.10 -20.50 -11.56
C ARG A 337 -12.25 -20.11 -10.63
N SER A 338 -12.76 -21.03 -9.81
CA SER A 338 -13.82 -20.73 -8.83
C SER A 338 -13.35 -19.77 -7.74
N LEU A 339 -12.18 -20.00 -7.15
CA LEU A 339 -11.58 -19.09 -6.16
C LEU A 339 -11.41 -17.68 -6.73
N LYS A 340 -10.93 -17.56 -7.97
CA LYS A 340 -10.77 -16.28 -8.66
C LYS A 340 -12.09 -15.53 -8.84
N LYS A 341 -13.20 -16.24 -9.15
CA LYS A 341 -14.54 -15.63 -9.23
C LYS A 341 -14.97 -15.06 -7.87
N ILE A 342 -14.73 -15.79 -6.78
CA ILE A 342 -15.03 -15.35 -5.41
C ILE A 342 -14.22 -14.09 -5.06
N ALA A 343 -12.91 -14.08 -5.32
CA ALA A 343 -12.07 -12.89 -5.10
C ALA A 343 -12.60 -11.67 -5.86
N LYS A 344 -13.01 -11.85 -7.12
CA LYS A 344 -13.54 -10.76 -7.96
C LYS A 344 -14.85 -10.19 -7.40
N LYS A 345 -15.75 -11.04 -6.86
CA LYS A 345 -16.98 -10.58 -6.19
C LYS A 345 -16.64 -9.76 -4.92
N ASN A 346 -15.63 -10.17 -4.14
CA ASN A 346 -15.22 -9.46 -2.93
C ASN A 346 -14.69 -8.04 -3.20
N LEU A 347 -14.28 -7.72 -4.43
CA LEU A 347 -13.79 -6.39 -4.78
C LEU A 347 -14.82 -5.26 -4.55
N ILE A 348 -16.10 -5.57 -4.38
CA ILE A 348 -17.14 -4.58 -4.06
C ILE A 348 -16.86 -3.84 -2.75
N LYS A 349 -16.23 -4.50 -1.75
CA LYS A 349 -15.83 -3.87 -0.49
C LYS A 349 -14.81 -2.75 -0.68
N PHE A 350 -14.03 -2.82 -1.74
CA PHE A 350 -12.96 -1.88 -2.08
C PHE A 350 -13.41 -0.85 -3.12
N ASP A 351 -14.73 -0.73 -3.34
CA ASP A 351 -15.28 0.21 -4.33
C ASP A 351 -14.71 1.60 -4.16
N TYR A 352 -14.32 2.20 -5.29
CA TYR A 352 -13.64 3.49 -5.33
C TYR A 352 -14.48 4.60 -4.73
N THR A 353 -15.69 4.76 -5.23
CA THR A 353 -16.58 5.87 -4.86
C THR A 353 -17.09 5.74 -3.43
N ASN A 354 -17.51 4.53 -3.04
CA ASN A 354 -18.07 4.28 -1.71
C ASN A 354 -17.01 4.51 -0.62
N ASN A 355 -15.78 4.03 -0.80
CA ASN A 355 -14.74 4.26 0.20
C ASN A 355 -14.32 5.74 0.25
N LEU A 356 -14.26 6.45 -0.88
CA LEU A 356 -13.99 7.90 -0.88
C LEU A 356 -15.09 8.70 -0.16
N LYS A 357 -16.38 8.36 -0.37
CA LYS A 357 -17.49 8.97 0.36
C LYS A 357 -17.37 8.72 1.87
N ARG A 358 -16.96 7.51 2.29
CA ARG A 358 -16.75 7.19 3.71
C ARG A 358 -15.61 8.00 4.32
N TYR A 359 -14.49 8.23 3.62
CA TYR A 359 -13.42 9.13 4.08
C TYR A 359 -13.95 10.55 4.27
N LEU A 360 -14.69 11.08 3.31
CA LEU A 360 -15.27 12.41 3.39
C LEU A 360 -16.23 12.53 4.59
N PHE A 361 -17.13 11.57 4.76
CA PHE A 361 -18.08 11.53 5.87
C PHE A 361 -17.39 11.57 7.23
N GLU A 362 -16.29 10.83 7.43
CA GLU A 362 -15.55 10.86 8.70
C GLU A 362 -14.87 12.21 8.96
N ILE A 363 -14.53 12.97 7.94
CA ILE A 363 -13.99 14.34 8.09
C ILE A 363 -15.13 15.33 8.37
N GLN A 364 -16.25 15.22 7.67
CA GLN A 364 -17.42 16.13 7.81
C GLN A 364 -18.08 16.09 9.19
N LYS A 365 -17.92 15.01 9.95
CA LYS A 365 -18.38 14.94 11.35
C LYS A 365 -17.78 16.02 12.26
N PHE A 366 -16.74 16.70 11.83
CA PHE A 366 -16.03 17.70 12.62
C PHE A 366 -16.18 19.13 12.09
N TYR A 367 -17.07 19.35 11.12
CA TYR A 367 -17.41 20.69 10.58
C TYR A 367 -18.21 21.55 11.53
#